data_48b5b609ada7660de1aa07664fe87147
#
_entry.id   48b5b609ada7660de1aa07664fe87147
#
_cell.length_a   1.000
_cell.length_b   1.000
_cell.length_c   1.000
_cell.angle_alpha   90.00
_cell.angle_beta   90.00
_cell.angle_gamma   90.00
#
_symmetry.space_group_name_H-M   'P 1'
#
loop_
_entity.id
_entity.type
_entity.pdbx_description
1 polymer ?
#
loop_
_entity_poly.entity_id
_entity_poly.type
_entity_poly.pdbx_seq_one_letter_code
_entity_poly.pdbx_strand_id
1 'polypeptide(L)'
;SAPWGDRLVLLLTFTLTVLFDLTLAIQAGVVAAAFVFMFRMSEAVEVSNAVQMAGDDPEMDEQGAKQVADDYQRSELPKDVEAFRLNGPLFFGSTSRLDSLLDQFFSTPRVLILRMRLVPFIDASGVHALKNLAQRCKKRNIVLVVSGLQPQPARVIADMHLDERAGELHFVGDYEAALALATTLVHRAIDA
;
A
#
# COMPACT_ATOMS: atom_id res chain seq x y z
N SER A 1 22.89 6.95 17.75
CA SER A 1 22.84 5.68 18.52
C SER A 1 22.31 4.58 17.62
N ALA A 2 23.02 3.45 17.53
CA ALA A 2 22.60 2.34 16.67
C ALA A 2 21.22 1.81 17.12
N PRO A 3 20.32 1.50 16.15
CA PRO A 3 19.02 0.93 16.45
C PRO A 3 19.15 -0.40 17.19
N TRP A 4 18.15 -0.73 18.00
CA TRP A 4 18.20 -1.95 18.83
C TRP A 4 18.42 -3.24 18.01
N GLY A 5 17.80 -3.37 16.82
CA GLY A 5 17.97 -4.54 15.95
C GLY A 5 19.43 -4.80 15.55
N ASP A 6 20.17 -3.74 15.22
CA ASP A 6 21.58 -3.85 14.83
C ASP A 6 22.45 -4.27 16.02
N ARG A 7 22.13 -3.81 17.23
CA ARG A 7 22.80 -4.22 18.48
C ARG A 7 22.58 -5.69 18.78
N LEU A 8 21.35 -6.18 18.53
CA LEU A 8 20.99 -7.59 18.71
C LEU A 8 21.77 -8.50 17.74
N VAL A 9 21.83 -8.12 16.46
CA VAL A 9 22.60 -8.85 15.44
C VAL A 9 24.08 -8.88 15.82
N LEU A 10 24.65 -7.75 16.23
CA LEU A 10 26.06 -7.66 16.65
C LEU A 10 26.33 -8.56 17.85
N LEU A 11 25.49 -8.53 18.89
CA LEU A 11 25.65 -9.32 20.09
C LEU A 11 25.51 -10.82 19.80
N LEU A 12 24.56 -11.20 18.96
CA LEU A 12 24.38 -12.58 18.49
C LEU A 12 25.62 -13.08 17.73
N THR A 13 26.08 -12.31 16.75
CA THR A 13 27.25 -12.67 15.93
C THR A 13 28.51 -12.79 16.81
N PHE A 14 28.72 -11.84 17.72
CA PHE A 14 29.86 -11.88 18.66
C PHE A 14 29.81 -13.12 19.56
N THR A 15 28.66 -13.42 20.15
CA THR A 15 28.49 -14.59 21.03
C THR A 15 28.73 -15.90 20.27
N LEU A 16 28.18 -16.01 19.05
CA LEU A 16 28.40 -17.18 18.20
C LEU A 16 29.87 -17.33 17.79
N THR A 17 30.57 -16.22 17.51
CA THR A 17 32.00 -16.26 17.15
C THR A 17 32.85 -16.77 18.31
N VAL A 18 32.53 -16.39 19.56
CA VAL A 18 33.28 -16.78 20.73
C VAL A 18 33.01 -18.22 21.18
N LEU A 19 31.75 -18.68 21.04
CA LEU A 19 31.32 -19.98 21.57
C LEU A 19 31.43 -21.13 20.56
N PHE A 20 31.37 -20.85 19.25
CA PHE A 20 31.32 -21.91 18.23
C PHE A 20 32.41 -21.72 17.19
N ASP A 21 32.08 -21.11 16.04
CA ASP A 21 32.98 -20.92 14.92
C ASP A 21 32.65 -19.66 14.16
N LEU A 22 33.66 -19.03 13.59
CA LEU A 22 33.53 -17.80 12.79
C LEU A 22 32.59 -18.01 11.58
N THR A 23 32.66 -19.17 10.92
CA THR A 23 31.84 -19.47 9.75
C THR A 23 30.36 -19.50 10.10
N LEU A 24 29.98 -20.13 11.19
CA LEU A 24 28.63 -20.24 11.67
C LEU A 24 28.12 -18.88 12.16
N ALA A 25 28.99 -18.09 12.81
CA ALA A 25 28.66 -16.75 13.25
C ALA A 25 28.34 -15.80 12.07
N ILE A 26 29.11 -15.86 10.98
CA ILE A 26 28.89 -15.06 9.77
C ILE A 26 27.56 -15.45 9.12
N GLN A 27 27.28 -16.74 8.95
CA GLN A 27 26.03 -17.22 8.34
C GLN A 27 24.82 -16.76 9.15
N ALA A 28 24.83 -16.97 10.47
CA ALA A 28 23.75 -16.55 11.35
C ALA A 28 23.57 -15.02 11.36
N GLY A 29 24.68 -14.27 11.37
CA GLY A 29 24.67 -12.81 11.33
C GLY A 29 24.05 -12.25 10.05
N VAL A 30 24.42 -12.82 8.89
CA VAL A 30 23.84 -12.40 7.59
C VAL A 30 22.34 -12.69 7.54
N VAL A 31 21.91 -13.87 7.98
CA VAL A 31 20.49 -14.22 8.02
C VAL A 31 19.72 -13.29 8.96
N ALA A 32 20.24 -13.07 10.16
CA ALA A 32 19.60 -12.17 11.13
C ALA A 32 19.52 -10.72 10.62
N ALA A 33 20.60 -10.23 9.99
CA ALA A 33 20.60 -8.89 9.38
C ALA A 33 19.59 -8.75 8.24
N ALA A 34 19.45 -9.80 7.41
CA ALA A 34 18.44 -9.84 6.34
C ALA A 34 17.01 -9.76 6.90
N PHE A 35 16.71 -10.49 7.98
CA PHE A 35 15.41 -10.40 8.65
C PHE A 35 15.14 -9.01 9.24
N VAL A 36 16.11 -8.41 9.92
CA VAL A 36 15.97 -7.05 10.45
C VAL A 36 15.74 -6.05 9.32
N PHE A 37 16.45 -6.19 8.21
CA PHE A 37 16.26 -5.34 7.02
C PHE A 37 14.84 -5.50 6.44
N MET A 38 14.38 -6.75 6.25
CA MET A 38 13.02 -7.00 5.76
C MET A 38 11.96 -6.40 6.70
N PHE A 39 12.14 -6.54 8.01
CA PHE A 39 11.19 -5.99 8.98
C PHE A 39 11.13 -4.46 8.90
N ARG A 40 12.28 -3.79 8.83
CA ARG A 40 12.33 -2.32 8.65
C ARG A 40 11.71 -1.85 7.34
N MET A 41 11.95 -2.61 6.26
CA MET A 41 11.36 -2.30 4.96
C MET A 41 9.83 -2.44 4.98
N SER A 42 9.32 -3.37 5.78
CA SER A 42 7.89 -3.57 6.02
C SER A 42 7.24 -2.39 6.77
N GLU A 43 7.96 -1.75 7.68
CA GLU A 43 7.48 -0.58 8.43
C GLU A 43 7.47 0.71 7.58
N ALA A 44 8.28 0.75 6.52
CA ALA A 44 8.36 1.92 5.62
C ALA A 44 7.13 2.09 4.70
N VAL A 45 6.20 1.12 4.68
CA VAL A 45 4.94 1.26 3.93
C VAL A 45 3.96 2.11 4.72
N GLU A 46 3.63 3.27 4.21
CA GLU A 46 2.58 4.13 4.76
C GLU A 46 1.28 3.99 4.00
N VAL A 47 0.19 3.79 4.74
CA VAL A 47 -1.17 3.93 4.23
C VAL A 47 -1.72 5.22 4.81
N SER A 48 -1.85 6.23 3.98
CA SER A 48 -2.38 7.52 4.42
C SER A 48 -3.77 7.75 3.85
N ASN A 49 -4.67 8.20 4.73
CA ASN A 49 -5.98 8.66 4.33
C ASN A 49 -5.83 10.03 3.64
N ALA A 50 -6.52 10.20 2.52
CA ALA A 50 -6.50 11.42 1.74
C ALA A 50 -6.84 12.69 2.53
N VAL A 51 -7.53 12.57 3.67
CA VAL A 51 -8.00 13.67 4.50
C VAL A 51 -6.95 14.21 5.51
N GLN A 52 -5.89 13.45 5.84
CA GLN A 52 -5.01 13.77 6.98
C GLN A 52 -3.70 14.51 6.66
N MET A 53 -3.37 14.79 5.39
CA MET A 53 -2.06 15.37 5.02
C MET A 53 -2.10 16.86 4.64
N ALA A 54 -2.96 17.64 5.24
CA ALA A 54 -2.98 19.11 5.08
C ALA A 54 -2.11 19.83 6.15
N GLY A 55 -0.98 19.26 6.56
CA GLY A 55 -0.07 19.91 7.49
C GLY A 55 1.25 19.16 7.66
N ASP A 56 2.33 19.89 7.43
CA ASP A 56 3.74 19.59 7.68
C ASP A 56 4.46 18.67 6.67
N ASP A 57 5.11 19.29 5.63
CA ASP A 57 6.56 19.17 5.45
C ASP A 57 7.09 20.17 4.40
N PRO A 58 8.15 20.94 4.69
CA PRO A 58 8.72 21.92 3.81
C PRO A 58 10.05 21.45 3.20
N GLU A 59 10.04 20.47 2.28
CA GLU A 59 11.14 20.25 1.36
C GLU A 59 10.59 19.95 -0.05
N MET A 60 10.56 21.03 -0.85
CA MET A 60 10.08 21.03 -2.22
C MET A 60 11.17 20.59 -3.18
N ASP A 61 11.13 19.31 -3.62
CA ASP A 61 11.66 18.91 -4.91
C ASP A 61 10.54 18.99 -5.98
N GLU A 62 10.89 19.11 -7.26
CA GLU A 62 9.92 19.20 -8.37
C GLU A 62 8.89 18.03 -8.41
N GLN A 63 9.17 16.92 -7.75
CA GLN A 63 8.24 15.83 -7.48
C GLN A 63 7.22 16.17 -6.38
N GLY A 64 7.58 17.01 -5.43
CA GLY A 64 6.67 17.51 -4.38
C GLY A 64 5.59 18.44 -4.93
N ALA A 65 5.88 19.25 -5.95
CA ALA A 65 4.89 20.14 -6.56
C ALA A 65 3.74 19.37 -7.23
N LYS A 66 4.01 18.18 -7.81
CA LYS A 66 2.97 17.29 -8.33
C LYS A 66 2.18 16.59 -7.21
N GLN A 67 2.81 16.33 -6.07
CA GLN A 67 2.13 15.79 -4.89
C GLN A 67 1.18 16.80 -4.25
N VAL A 68 1.58 18.07 -4.17
CA VAL A 68 0.73 19.17 -3.65
C VAL A 68 -0.47 19.40 -4.56
N ALA A 69 -0.31 19.35 -5.90
CA ALA A 69 -1.43 19.43 -6.83
C ALA A 69 -2.41 18.26 -6.66
N ASP A 70 -1.91 17.06 -6.37
CA ASP A 70 -2.70 15.89 -6.02
C ASP A 70 -3.45 16.06 -4.67
N ASP A 71 -2.95 16.85 -3.74
CA ASP A 71 -3.60 17.13 -2.44
C ASP A 71 -4.69 18.19 -2.53
N TYR A 72 -4.57 19.18 -3.43
CA TYR A 72 -5.63 20.16 -3.69
C TYR A 72 -6.89 19.55 -4.32
N GLN A 73 -6.78 18.42 -5.02
CA GLN A 73 -7.93 17.69 -5.58
C GLN A 73 -8.79 16.96 -4.53
N ARG A 74 -8.42 17.02 -3.27
CA ARG A 74 -9.12 16.33 -2.15
C ARG A 74 -10.36 17.01 -1.63
N SER A 75 -10.51 18.30 -1.85
CA SER A 75 -11.68 19.05 -1.37
C SER A 75 -12.98 18.70 -2.09
N GLU A 76 -12.94 17.85 -3.13
CA GLU A 76 -14.06 17.55 -4.01
C GLU A 76 -14.35 16.05 -4.20
N LEU A 77 -14.08 15.21 -3.20
CA LEU A 77 -14.55 13.81 -3.27
C LEU A 77 -16.09 13.80 -3.23
N PRO A 78 -16.75 13.14 -4.20
CA PRO A 78 -18.19 12.95 -4.14
C PRO A 78 -18.59 12.25 -2.84
N LYS A 79 -19.77 12.50 -2.34
CA LYS A 79 -20.34 11.74 -1.23
C LYS A 79 -20.28 10.24 -1.57
N ASP A 80 -20.02 9.41 -0.59
CA ASP A 80 -19.90 7.95 -0.72
C ASP A 80 -18.67 7.45 -1.51
N VAL A 81 -17.66 8.30 -1.76
CA VAL A 81 -16.37 7.92 -2.32
C VAL A 81 -15.27 8.16 -1.28
N GLU A 82 -14.46 7.16 -1.05
CA GLU A 82 -13.27 7.25 -0.21
C GLU A 82 -12.01 6.95 -1.04
N ALA A 83 -10.92 7.64 -0.75
CA ALA A 83 -9.66 7.44 -1.46
C ALA A 83 -8.50 7.24 -0.48
N PHE A 84 -7.72 6.19 -0.73
CA PHE A 84 -6.49 5.88 0.02
C PHE A 84 -5.28 5.86 -0.89
N ARG A 85 -4.18 6.35 -0.38
CA ARG A 85 -2.87 6.30 -1.02
C ARG A 85 -2.02 5.24 -0.33
N LEU A 86 -1.46 4.32 -1.12
CA LEU A 86 -0.40 3.43 -0.68
C LEU A 86 0.95 4.02 -1.06
N ASN A 87 1.85 4.09 -0.10
CA ASN A 87 3.22 4.55 -0.28
C ASN A 87 4.19 3.43 0.12
N GLY A 88 5.14 3.12 -0.76
CA GLY A 88 6.15 2.09 -0.53
C GLY A 88 5.81 0.70 -1.10
N PRO A 89 6.74 -0.25 -1.00
CA PRO A 89 6.59 -1.58 -1.60
C PRO A 89 5.54 -2.42 -0.85
N LEU A 90 4.68 -3.12 -1.59
CA LEU A 90 3.63 -3.97 -1.03
C LEU A 90 4.05 -5.45 -1.05
N PHE A 91 4.46 -5.97 0.09
CA PHE A 91 4.93 -7.35 0.26
C PHE A 91 4.49 -7.93 1.61
N PHE A 92 4.85 -9.18 1.89
CA PHE A 92 4.39 -9.97 3.04
C PHE A 92 4.27 -9.18 4.37
N GLY A 93 5.25 -8.35 4.71
CA GLY A 93 5.24 -7.59 5.97
C GLY A 93 4.28 -6.39 6.02
N SER A 94 3.80 -5.91 4.86
CA SER A 94 2.95 -4.71 4.77
C SER A 94 1.47 -5.00 4.50
N THR A 95 1.10 -6.26 4.25
CA THR A 95 -0.26 -6.67 3.86
C THR A 95 -1.32 -6.43 4.94
N SER A 96 -0.95 -6.49 6.22
CA SER A 96 -1.85 -6.24 7.35
C SER A 96 -2.47 -4.84 7.35
N ARG A 97 -1.80 -3.86 6.71
CA ARG A 97 -2.32 -2.50 6.57
C ARG A 97 -3.47 -2.40 5.59
N LEU A 98 -3.46 -3.19 4.51
CA LEU A 98 -4.60 -3.33 3.59
C LEU A 98 -5.79 -4.01 4.27
N ASP A 99 -5.53 -4.97 5.13
CA ASP A 99 -6.59 -5.69 5.84
C ASP A 99 -7.37 -4.78 6.80
N SER A 100 -6.72 -3.80 7.43
CA SER A 100 -7.36 -2.87 8.34
C SER A 100 -8.03 -1.66 7.67
N LEU A 101 -7.83 -1.45 6.36
CA LEU A 101 -8.37 -0.28 5.64
C LEU A 101 -9.89 -0.13 5.80
N LEU A 102 -10.64 -1.21 5.58
CA LEU A 102 -12.10 -1.19 5.62
C LEU A 102 -12.68 -1.00 7.03
N ASP A 103 -11.86 -1.19 8.05
CA ASP A 103 -12.30 -1.05 9.45
C ASP A 103 -12.11 0.39 9.96
N GLN A 104 -11.48 1.25 9.17
CA GLN A 104 -11.30 2.69 9.47
C GLN A 104 -12.48 3.56 9.04
N PHE A 105 -13.45 3.03 8.32
CA PHE A 105 -14.60 3.80 7.87
C PHE A 105 -15.65 3.97 8.96
N PHE A 106 -16.05 5.21 9.22
CA PHE A 106 -17.23 5.51 10.05
C PHE A 106 -18.54 5.22 9.32
N SER A 107 -18.57 5.40 7.99
CA SER A 107 -19.67 5.07 7.09
C SER A 107 -19.14 4.24 5.93
N THR A 108 -19.91 3.27 5.46
CA THR A 108 -19.52 2.40 4.35
C THR A 108 -19.59 3.20 3.05
N PRO A 109 -18.47 3.48 2.35
CA PRO A 109 -18.50 4.16 1.06
C PRO A 109 -19.08 3.23 -0.01
N ARG A 110 -19.58 3.76 -1.11
CA ARG A 110 -19.98 2.99 -2.29
C ARG A 110 -18.81 2.66 -3.19
N VAL A 111 -17.83 3.57 -3.26
CA VAL A 111 -16.62 3.40 -4.07
C VAL A 111 -15.39 3.67 -3.21
N LEU A 112 -14.42 2.77 -3.28
CA LEU A 112 -13.11 2.90 -2.67
C LEU A 112 -12.06 3.05 -3.77
N ILE A 113 -11.37 4.18 -3.81
CA ILE A 113 -10.24 4.41 -4.71
C ILE A 113 -8.95 4.08 -3.97
N LEU A 114 -8.17 3.14 -4.50
CA LEU A 114 -6.84 2.78 -4.01
C LEU A 114 -5.77 3.32 -4.95
N ARG A 115 -5.04 4.33 -4.52
CA ARG A 115 -3.97 4.97 -5.32
C ARG A 115 -2.66 4.23 -5.10
N MET A 116 -2.11 3.63 -6.17
CA MET A 116 -0.89 2.81 -6.12
C MET A 116 0.30 3.42 -6.87
N ARG A 117 0.26 4.71 -7.21
CA ARG A 117 1.33 5.40 -7.95
C ARG A 117 2.67 5.36 -7.22
N LEU A 118 2.67 5.37 -5.89
CA LEU A 118 3.86 5.32 -5.06
C LEU A 118 4.22 3.90 -4.57
N VAL A 119 3.64 2.87 -5.21
CA VAL A 119 3.96 1.47 -4.97
C VAL A 119 4.91 0.99 -6.09
N PRO A 120 6.24 0.98 -5.87
CA PRO A 120 7.20 0.61 -6.90
C PRO A 120 7.29 -0.90 -7.12
N PHE A 121 6.87 -1.68 -6.12
CA PHE A 121 7.03 -3.13 -6.10
C PHE A 121 5.87 -3.81 -5.37
N ILE A 122 5.40 -4.93 -5.92
CA ILE A 122 4.45 -5.84 -5.30
C ILE A 122 4.91 -7.29 -5.49
N ASP A 123 4.78 -8.12 -4.46
CA ASP A 123 4.99 -9.57 -4.54
C ASP A 123 3.66 -10.34 -4.55
N ALA A 124 3.76 -11.67 -4.57
CA ALA A 124 2.58 -12.54 -4.54
C ALA A 124 1.71 -12.31 -3.30
N SER A 125 2.32 -12.02 -2.14
CA SER A 125 1.59 -11.74 -0.90
C SER A 125 0.82 -10.43 -1.00
N GLY A 126 1.41 -9.40 -1.61
CA GLY A 126 0.75 -8.13 -1.88
C GLY A 126 -0.44 -8.27 -2.82
N VAL A 127 -0.33 -9.09 -3.89
CA VAL A 127 -1.46 -9.37 -4.78
C VAL A 127 -2.56 -10.15 -4.05
N HIS A 128 -2.22 -11.11 -3.19
CA HIS A 128 -3.20 -11.79 -2.35
C HIS A 128 -3.94 -10.84 -1.40
N ALA A 129 -3.22 -9.89 -0.79
CA ALA A 129 -3.85 -8.89 0.07
C ALA A 129 -4.79 -7.98 -0.73
N LEU A 130 -4.41 -7.57 -1.94
CA LEU A 130 -5.27 -6.79 -2.83
C LEU A 130 -6.52 -7.58 -3.24
N LYS A 131 -6.38 -8.88 -3.54
CA LYS A 131 -7.49 -9.78 -3.83
C LYS A 131 -8.44 -9.93 -2.64
N ASN A 132 -7.90 -10.07 -1.43
CA ASN A 132 -8.69 -10.15 -0.20
C ASN A 132 -9.44 -8.83 0.04
N LEU A 133 -8.79 -7.68 -0.15
CA LEU A 133 -9.43 -6.38 -0.06
C LEU A 133 -10.60 -6.28 -1.06
N ALA A 134 -10.41 -6.65 -2.32
CA ALA A 134 -11.47 -6.66 -3.33
C ALA A 134 -12.65 -7.55 -2.93
N GLN A 135 -12.39 -8.74 -2.38
CA GLN A 135 -13.44 -9.63 -1.89
C GLN A 135 -14.20 -9.06 -0.69
N ARG A 136 -13.49 -8.38 0.23
CA ARG A 136 -14.12 -7.71 1.38
C ARG A 136 -14.96 -6.50 0.93
N CYS A 137 -14.48 -5.73 -0.04
CA CYS A 137 -15.24 -4.66 -0.68
C CYS A 137 -16.53 -5.20 -1.29
N LYS A 138 -16.45 -6.28 -2.08
CA LYS A 138 -17.61 -6.95 -2.67
C LYS A 138 -18.66 -7.35 -1.62
N LYS A 139 -18.24 -7.96 -0.51
CA LYS A 139 -19.13 -8.37 0.58
C LYS A 139 -19.86 -7.19 1.25
N ARG A 140 -19.26 -5.99 1.18
CA ARG A 140 -19.84 -4.75 1.73
C ARG A 140 -20.54 -3.89 0.66
N ASN A 141 -20.68 -4.39 -0.57
CA ASN A 141 -21.20 -3.67 -1.74
C ASN A 141 -20.40 -2.40 -2.07
N ILE A 142 -19.08 -2.45 -1.89
CA ILE A 142 -18.15 -1.40 -2.23
C ILE A 142 -17.47 -1.77 -3.54
N VAL A 143 -17.44 -0.85 -4.50
CA VAL A 143 -16.64 -1.01 -5.74
C VAL A 143 -15.21 -0.55 -5.46
N LEU A 144 -14.23 -1.41 -5.74
CA LEU A 144 -12.81 -1.08 -5.60
C LEU A 144 -12.25 -0.58 -6.93
N VAL A 145 -11.70 0.63 -6.94
CA VAL A 145 -11.00 1.22 -8.09
C VAL A 145 -9.53 1.38 -7.75
N VAL A 146 -8.66 0.70 -8.46
CA VAL A 146 -7.21 0.77 -8.30
C VAL A 146 -6.63 1.69 -9.37
N SER A 147 -5.89 2.72 -8.97
CA SER A 147 -5.34 3.72 -9.89
C SER A 147 -3.82 3.85 -9.81
N GLY A 148 -3.20 4.17 -10.95
CA GLY A 148 -1.80 4.55 -11.02
C GLY A 148 -0.84 3.38 -10.83
N LEU A 149 -1.16 2.19 -11.31
CA LEU A 149 -0.26 1.04 -11.23
C LEU A 149 1.05 1.31 -11.99
N GLN A 150 2.17 1.06 -11.33
CA GLN A 150 3.48 1.06 -11.98
C GLN A 150 3.70 -0.23 -12.81
N PRO A 151 4.66 -0.24 -13.75
CA PRO A 151 4.86 -1.38 -14.65
C PRO A 151 5.10 -2.73 -13.95
N GLN A 152 5.86 -2.74 -12.83
CA GLN A 152 6.13 -3.97 -12.09
C GLN A 152 4.88 -4.49 -11.38
N PRO A 153 4.15 -3.69 -10.55
CA PRO A 153 2.87 -4.10 -9.98
C PRO A 153 1.84 -4.56 -11.00
N ALA A 154 1.70 -3.83 -12.12
CA ALA A 154 0.76 -4.20 -13.17
C ALA A 154 1.05 -5.57 -13.76
N ARG A 155 2.34 -5.88 -14.02
CA ARG A 155 2.76 -7.20 -14.54
C ARG A 155 2.43 -8.32 -13.54
N VAL A 156 2.80 -8.17 -12.27
CA VAL A 156 2.58 -9.23 -11.26
C VAL A 156 1.09 -9.46 -11.01
N ILE A 157 0.28 -8.42 -11.01
CA ILE A 157 -1.19 -8.51 -10.91
C ILE A 157 -1.76 -9.30 -12.08
N ALA A 158 -1.31 -9.01 -13.32
CA ALA A 158 -1.72 -9.72 -14.52
C ALA A 158 -1.28 -11.20 -14.50
N ASP A 159 -0.03 -11.48 -14.14
CA ASP A 159 0.52 -12.84 -14.03
C ASP A 159 -0.22 -13.68 -12.99
N MET A 160 -0.75 -13.08 -11.95
CA MET A 160 -1.56 -13.73 -10.92
C MET A 160 -3.07 -13.75 -11.22
N HIS A 161 -3.47 -13.34 -12.42
CA HIS A 161 -4.87 -13.36 -12.89
C HIS A 161 -5.84 -12.64 -11.96
N LEU A 162 -5.41 -11.50 -11.40
CA LEU A 162 -6.33 -10.60 -10.71
C LEU A 162 -6.93 -9.64 -11.75
N ASP A 163 -7.94 -10.14 -12.45
CA ASP A 163 -8.59 -9.43 -13.54
C ASP A 163 -9.66 -8.45 -13.05
N GLU A 164 -9.95 -7.46 -13.89
CA GLU A 164 -11.09 -6.58 -13.70
C GLU A 164 -12.40 -7.37 -13.63
N ARG A 165 -13.28 -6.95 -12.74
CA ARG A 165 -14.63 -7.51 -12.60
C ARG A 165 -15.62 -6.37 -12.65
N ALA A 166 -16.45 -6.37 -13.68
CA ALA A 166 -17.46 -5.34 -13.85
C ALA A 166 -18.31 -5.17 -12.59
N GLY A 167 -18.36 -3.93 -12.07
CA GLY A 167 -19.10 -3.61 -10.87
C GLY A 167 -18.43 -3.95 -9.52
N GLU A 168 -17.22 -4.53 -9.52
CA GLU A 168 -16.54 -4.97 -8.31
C GLU A 168 -15.11 -4.44 -8.17
N LEU A 169 -14.29 -4.59 -9.23
CA LEU A 169 -12.89 -4.22 -9.27
C LEU A 169 -12.55 -3.61 -10.62
N HIS A 170 -11.96 -2.42 -10.60
CA HIS A 170 -11.51 -1.71 -11.79
C HIS A 170 -10.06 -1.26 -11.65
N PHE A 171 -9.31 -1.30 -12.75
CA PHE A 171 -7.97 -0.74 -12.86
C PHE A 171 -8.00 0.44 -13.84
N VAL A 172 -7.45 1.58 -13.41
CA VAL A 172 -7.41 2.80 -14.22
C VAL A 172 -6.01 3.43 -14.20
N GLY A 173 -5.69 4.18 -15.26
CA GLY A 173 -4.35 4.70 -15.45
C GLY A 173 -3.91 5.73 -14.41
N ASP A 174 -4.80 6.60 -13.98
CA ASP A 174 -4.51 7.69 -13.07
C ASP A 174 -5.67 7.99 -12.11
N TYR A 175 -5.45 8.98 -11.25
CA TYR A 175 -6.44 9.34 -10.24
C TYR A 175 -7.64 10.09 -10.83
N GLU A 176 -7.44 10.87 -11.90
CA GLU A 176 -8.54 11.60 -12.55
C GLU A 176 -9.53 10.64 -13.19
N ALA A 177 -9.02 9.61 -13.88
CA ALA A 177 -9.84 8.54 -14.43
C ALA A 177 -10.58 7.77 -13.33
N ALA A 178 -9.93 7.54 -12.16
CA ALA A 178 -10.57 6.90 -11.02
C ALA A 178 -11.73 7.74 -10.46
N LEU A 179 -11.55 9.04 -10.36
CA LEU A 179 -12.56 9.97 -9.86
C LEU A 179 -13.75 10.06 -10.82
N ALA A 180 -13.49 10.15 -12.12
CA ALA A 180 -14.55 10.17 -13.14
C ALA A 180 -15.38 8.87 -13.11
N LEU A 181 -14.71 7.72 -13.00
CA LEU A 181 -15.37 6.42 -12.86
C LEU A 181 -16.19 6.35 -11.57
N ALA A 182 -15.62 6.74 -10.43
CA ALA A 182 -16.28 6.73 -9.13
C ALA A 182 -17.55 7.60 -9.14
N THR A 183 -17.49 8.80 -9.70
CA THR A 183 -18.62 9.70 -9.85
C THR A 183 -19.74 9.04 -10.67
N THR A 184 -19.39 8.39 -11.78
CA THR A 184 -20.36 7.67 -12.62
C THR A 184 -21.01 6.51 -11.88
N LEU A 185 -20.24 5.74 -11.11
CA LEU A 185 -20.75 4.60 -10.33
C LEU A 185 -21.68 5.02 -9.20
N VAL A 186 -21.39 6.14 -8.52
CA VAL A 186 -22.25 6.68 -7.46
C VAL A 186 -23.58 7.18 -8.06
N HIS A 187 -23.56 7.89 -9.19
CA HIS A 187 -24.78 8.36 -9.84
C HIS A 187 -25.69 7.22 -10.32
N ARG A 188 -25.13 6.18 -10.96
CA ARG A 188 -25.91 5.01 -11.38
C ARG A 188 -26.61 4.28 -10.24
N ALA A 189 -26.00 4.30 -9.06
CA ALA A 189 -26.58 3.64 -7.88
C ALA A 189 -27.62 4.49 -7.15
N ILE A 190 -27.77 5.78 -7.49
CA ILE A 190 -28.86 6.67 -7.00
C ILE A 190 -30.11 6.50 -7.88
N ASP A 191 -29.89 6.20 -9.17
CA ASP A 191 -30.98 6.08 -10.18
C ASP A 191 -31.56 4.66 -10.26
N ALA A 192 -31.03 3.68 -9.52
CA ALA A 192 -31.46 2.29 -9.47
C ALA A 192 -32.15 1.92 -8.14
#